data_3256b4e300e5fcd49dbab4da07ae1a16
#
_entry.id   3256b4e300e5fcd49dbab4da07ae1a16
#
_cell.length_a   1.000
_cell.length_b   1.000
_cell.length_c   1.000
_cell.angle_alpha   90.00
_cell.angle_beta   90.00
_cell.angle_gamma   90.00
#
_symmetry.space_group_name_H-M   'P 1'
#
loop_
_entity.id
_entity.type
_entity.pdbx_description
1 polymer ?
#
loop_
_entity_poly.entity_id
_entity_poly.type
_entity_poly.pdbx_seq_one_letter_code
_entity_poly.pdbx_strand_id
1 'polypeptide(L)'
;MRIETRQSTNRLGLDDDLLDRVFTARGITDLAQLEKGLTNLLSPSDLPEIDQAALRLADAVEGDEKILIVGDFDADGATSVALCLLAL
;
A
#
# COMPACT_ATOMS: atom_id res chain seq x y z
N MET A 1 -20.43 18.82 17.95
CA MET A 1 -19.72 18.01 16.94
C MET A 1 -20.50 18.13 15.63
N ARG A 2 -19.89 18.61 14.55
CA ARG A 2 -20.53 18.69 13.23
C ARG A 2 -20.12 17.45 12.43
N ILE A 3 -21.11 16.69 11.96
CA ILE A 3 -20.87 15.53 11.08
C ILE A 3 -21.11 16.00 9.66
N GLU A 4 -20.10 15.84 8.81
CA GLU A 4 -20.20 16.12 7.38
C GLU A 4 -20.21 14.82 6.59
N THR A 5 -21.18 14.69 5.71
CA THR A 5 -21.28 13.53 4.83
C THR A 5 -20.59 13.83 3.49
N ARG A 6 -19.64 13.00 3.10
CA ARG A 6 -19.08 13.05 1.74
C ARG A 6 -20.16 12.66 0.74
N GLN A 7 -20.34 13.51 -0.25
CA GLN A 7 -21.22 13.24 -1.37
C GLN A 7 -20.39 12.63 -2.51
N SER A 8 -20.85 11.55 -3.07
CA SER A 8 -20.34 11.01 -4.33
C SER A 8 -21.50 10.88 -5.32
N THR A 9 -21.30 11.39 -6.51
CA THR A 9 -22.25 11.23 -7.62
C THR A 9 -21.96 9.97 -8.44
N ASN A 10 -20.78 9.37 -8.26
CA ASN A 10 -20.40 8.15 -8.95
C ASN A 10 -21.03 6.93 -8.27
N ARG A 11 -21.23 5.88 -9.06
CA ARG A 11 -21.72 4.58 -8.62
C ARG A 11 -20.86 3.48 -9.25
N LEU A 12 -20.53 2.45 -8.47
CA LEU A 12 -19.82 1.27 -8.93
C LEU A 12 -20.77 0.17 -9.41
N GLY A 13 -22.04 0.26 -9.02
CA GLY A 13 -23.05 -0.74 -9.36
C GLY A 13 -22.99 -1.98 -8.47
N LEU A 14 -22.51 -1.83 -7.23
CA LEU A 14 -22.56 -2.91 -6.24
C LEU A 14 -24.01 -3.17 -5.79
N ASP A 15 -24.32 -4.44 -5.47
CA ASP A 15 -25.64 -4.83 -4.94
C ASP A 15 -25.93 -4.16 -3.59
N ASP A 16 -24.91 -3.89 -2.80
CA ASP A 16 -25.02 -3.17 -1.53
C ASP A 16 -24.81 -1.67 -1.74
N ASP A 17 -25.91 -0.90 -1.63
CA ASP A 17 -25.89 0.57 -1.79
C ASP A 17 -24.99 1.28 -0.75
N LEU A 18 -24.88 0.74 0.46
CA LEU A 18 -24.01 1.33 1.48
C LEU A 18 -22.54 1.18 1.11
N LEU A 19 -22.14 -0.01 0.69
CA LEU A 19 -20.76 -0.27 0.25
C LEU A 19 -20.43 0.54 -1.00
N ASP A 20 -21.34 0.62 -1.96
CA ASP A 20 -21.17 1.44 -3.16
C ASP A 20 -20.89 2.90 -2.80
N ARG A 21 -21.67 3.48 -1.90
CA ARG A 21 -21.48 4.85 -1.41
C ARG A 21 -20.17 5.03 -0.65
N VAL A 22 -19.79 4.07 0.18
CA VAL A 22 -18.55 4.13 0.96
C VAL A 22 -17.34 4.11 0.03
N PHE A 23 -17.31 3.20 -0.92
CA PHE A 23 -16.20 3.08 -1.85
C PHE A 23 -16.09 4.29 -2.79
N THR A 24 -17.19 4.73 -3.37
CA THR A 24 -17.18 5.91 -4.24
C THR A 24 -16.82 7.19 -3.50
N ALA A 25 -17.25 7.35 -2.24
CA ALA A 25 -16.85 8.48 -1.40
C ALA A 25 -15.35 8.45 -1.02
N ARG A 26 -14.68 7.31 -1.17
CA ARG A 26 -13.24 7.13 -0.99
C ARG A 26 -12.44 7.24 -2.28
N GLY A 27 -13.10 7.57 -3.37
CA GLY A 27 -12.45 7.80 -4.66
C GLY A 27 -12.30 6.54 -5.51
N ILE A 28 -12.91 5.42 -5.13
CA ILE A 28 -12.98 4.23 -5.99
C ILE A 28 -13.89 4.54 -7.18
N THR A 29 -13.37 4.32 -8.37
CA THR A 29 -14.07 4.62 -9.63
C THR A 29 -14.32 3.40 -10.51
N ASP A 30 -13.64 2.28 -10.20
CA ASP A 30 -13.74 1.03 -10.94
C ASP A 30 -13.74 -0.16 -9.97
N LEU A 31 -14.55 -1.18 -10.28
CA LEU A 31 -14.60 -2.43 -9.52
C LEU A 31 -13.26 -3.17 -9.49
N ALA A 32 -12.46 -3.04 -10.54
CA ALA A 32 -11.13 -3.63 -10.59
C ALA A 32 -10.22 -3.15 -9.44
N GLN A 33 -10.44 -1.94 -8.93
CA GLN A 33 -9.69 -1.40 -7.78
C GLN A 33 -10.02 -2.12 -6.45
N LEU A 34 -11.13 -2.87 -6.40
CA LEU A 34 -11.54 -3.67 -5.25
C LEU A 34 -11.03 -5.11 -5.30
N GLU A 35 -10.48 -5.51 -6.45
CA GLU A 35 -9.87 -6.83 -6.61
C GLU A 35 -8.58 -6.93 -5.76
N LYS A 36 -8.53 -7.98 -4.90
CA LYS A 36 -7.42 -8.22 -3.97
C LYS A 36 -6.45 -9.29 -4.47
N GLY A 37 -6.53 -9.64 -5.74
CA GLY A 37 -5.65 -10.64 -6.35
C GLY A 37 -4.23 -10.11 -6.58
N LEU A 38 -3.26 -11.01 -6.57
CA LEU A 38 -1.85 -10.68 -6.83
C LEU A 38 -1.62 -10.05 -8.21
N THR A 39 -2.51 -10.32 -9.16
CA THR A 39 -2.46 -9.74 -10.52
C THR A 39 -2.64 -8.24 -10.57
N ASN A 40 -3.23 -7.66 -9.50
CA ASN A 40 -3.50 -6.23 -9.39
C ASN A 40 -2.50 -5.50 -8.49
N LEU A 41 -1.43 -6.17 -8.08
CA LEU A 41 -0.33 -5.50 -7.40
C LEU A 41 0.34 -4.51 -8.35
N LEU A 42 0.59 -3.32 -7.85
CA LEU A 42 1.38 -2.32 -8.55
C LEU A 42 2.82 -2.83 -8.72
N SER A 43 3.46 -2.40 -9.80
CA SER A 43 4.89 -2.68 -9.99
C SER A 43 5.69 -2.01 -8.87
N PRO A 44 6.74 -2.66 -8.34
CA PRO A 44 7.68 -1.97 -7.45
C PRO A 44 8.23 -0.68 -8.05
N SER A 45 8.38 -0.62 -9.38
CA SER A 45 8.85 0.57 -10.10
C SER A 45 7.89 1.76 -10.03
N ASP A 46 6.63 1.54 -9.63
CA ASP A 46 5.65 2.63 -9.42
C ASP A 46 5.86 3.34 -8.08
N LEU A 47 6.70 2.78 -7.20
CA LEU A 47 7.04 3.42 -5.94
C LEU A 47 8.08 4.53 -6.19
N PRO A 48 7.75 5.79 -5.84
CA PRO A 48 8.71 6.88 -6.00
C PRO A 48 10.04 6.59 -5.28
N GLU A 49 11.14 6.92 -5.93
CA GLU A 49 12.50 6.82 -5.39
C GLU A 49 12.96 5.37 -5.06
N ILE A 50 12.25 4.33 -5.50
CA ILE A 50 12.60 2.94 -5.19
C ILE A 50 14.03 2.58 -5.65
N ASP A 51 14.42 3.05 -6.83
CA ASP A 51 15.76 2.78 -7.37
C ASP A 51 16.86 3.42 -6.52
N GLN A 52 16.63 4.64 -6.04
CA GLN A 52 17.58 5.33 -5.14
C GLN A 52 17.68 4.64 -3.79
N ALA A 53 16.55 4.20 -3.24
CA ALA A 53 16.53 3.45 -1.99
C ALA A 53 17.24 2.10 -2.13
N ALA A 54 17.01 1.39 -3.24
CA ALA A 54 17.67 0.11 -3.52
C ALA A 54 19.19 0.27 -3.66
N LEU A 55 19.66 1.28 -4.41
CA LEU A 55 21.08 1.59 -4.55
C LEU A 55 21.71 1.94 -3.19
N ARG A 56 21.04 2.78 -2.40
CA ARG A 56 21.56 3.16 -1.07
C ARG A 56 21.65 1.94 -0.14
N LEU A 57 20.71 1.02 -0.22
CA LEU A 57 20.74 -0.21 0.56
C LEU A 57 21.87 -1.13 0.10
N ALA A 58 22.09 -1.26 -1.21
CA ALA A 58 23.20 -2.02 -1.76
C ALA A 58 24.55 -1.47 -1.29
N ASP A 59 24.75 -0.15 -1.34
CA ASP A 59 25.96 0.52 -0.85
C ASP A 59 26.18 0.24 0.65
N ALA A 60 25.10 0.24 1.45
CA ALA A 60 25.20 -0.05 2.88
C ALA A 60 25.62 -1.49 3.16
N VAL A 61 25.12 -2.44 2.37
CA VAL A 61 25.51 -3.86 2.48
C VAL A 61 26.95 -4.05 2.05
N GLU A 62 27.38 -3.47 0.92
CA GLU A 62 28.76 -3.54 0.44
C GLU A 62 29.75 -2.86 1.40
N GLY A 63 29.31 -1.77 2.04
CA GLY A 63 30.11 -1.01 3.00
C GLY A 63 30.12 -1.58 4.44
N ASP A 64 29.48 -2.72 4.69
CA ASP A 64 29.30 -3.32 6.03
C ASP A 64 28.74 -2.30 7.05
N GLU A 65 27.81 -1.46 6.60
CA GLU A 65 27.15 -0.46 7.44
C GLU A 65 26.13 -1.10 8.36
N LYS A 66 25.91 -0.50 9.53
CA LYS A 66 24.82 -0.92 10.42
C LYS A 66 23.48 -0.46 9.88
N ILE A 67 22.60 -1.39 9.56
CA ILE A 67 21.25 -1.14 9.08
C ILE A 67 20.27 -1.37 10.21
N LEU A 68 19.44 -0.35 10.53
CA LEU A 68 18.34 -0.46 11.47
C LEU A 68 17.02 -0.55 10.70
N ILE A 69 16.28 -1.63 10.91
CA ILE A 69 14.95 -1.83 10.34
C ILE A 69 13.91 -1.56 11.42
N VAL A 70 13.00 -0.62 11.15
CA VAL A 70 11.89 -0.27 12.03
C VAL A 70 10.59 -0.66 11.35
N GLY A 71 9.87 -1.58 11.95
CA GLY A 71 8.54 -2.01 11.48
C GLY A 71 7.45 -1.68 12.49
N ASP A 72 6.22 -1.61 12.00
CA ASP A 72 5.05 -1.48 12.85
C ASP A 72 4.71 -2.83 13.49
N PHE A 73 3.86 -2.81 14.52
CA PHE A 73 3.49 -4.01 15.30
C PHE A 73 2.38 -4.85 14.67
N ASP A 74 1.79 -4.39 13.57
CA ASP A 74 0.76 -5.14 12.84
C ASP A 74 1.36 -6.25 11.93
N ALA A 75 0.50 -7.03 11.29
CA ALA A 75 0.94 -8.21 10.56
C ALA A 75 1.82 -7.90 9.34
N ASP A 76 1.54 -6.81 8.64
CA ASP A 76 2.32 -6.39 7.47
C ASP A 76 3.65 -5.75 7.88
N GLY A 77 3.68 -4.98 8.97
CA GLY A 77 4.93 -4.50 9.55
C GLY A 77 5.85 -5.64 9.98
N ALA A 78 5.33 -6.63 10.70
CA ALA A 78 6.10 -7.77 11.15
C ALA A 78 6.64 -8.62 9.98
N THR A 79 5.82 -8.87 8.95
CA THR A 79 6.26 -9.61 7.77
C THR A 79 7.26 -8.86 6.92
N SER A 80 7.13 -7.54 6.80
CA SER A 80 8.08 -6.69 6.10
C SER A 80 9.45 -6.70 6.77
N VAL A 81 9.48 -6.58 8.11
CA VAL A 81 10.74 -6.70 8.89
C VAL A 81 11.37 -8.07 8.69
N ALA A 82 10.59 -9.15 8.76
CA ALA A 82 11.09 -10.50 8.54
C ALA A 82 11.70 -10.68 7.15
N LEU A 83 11.05 -10.16 6.11
CA LEU A 83 11.57 -10.19 4.74
C LEU A 83 12.91 -9.43 4.62
N CYS A 84 13.01 -8.24 5.19
CA CYS A 84 14.25 -7.47 5.19
C CYS A 84 15.37 -8.23 5.90
N LEU A 85 15.12 -8.82 7.07
CA LEU A 85 16.12 -9.58 7.83
C LEU A 85 16.58 -10.86 7.13
N LEU A 86 15.71 -11.44 6.28
CA LEU A 86 16.07 -12.63 5.50
C LEU A 86 16.82 -12.30 4.21
N ALA A 87 16.64 -11.08 3.70
CA ALA A 87 17.23 -10.63 2.44
C ALA A 87 18.62 -10.01 2.62
N LEU A 88 18.89 -9.42 3.80
CA LEU A 88 20.13 -8.74 4.18
C LEU A 88 21.03 -9.62 5.02
#